data_e07c9c79ab9878d9d0e59a001de49f0b
#
_entry.id   e07c9c79ab9878d9d0e59a001de49f0b
#
_cell.length_a   1.000
_cell.length_b   1.000
_cell.length_c   1.000
_cell.angle_alpha   90.00
_cell.angle_beta   90.00
_cell.angle_gamma   90.00
#
_symmetry.space_group_name_H-M   'P 1'
#
loop_
_entity.id
_entity.type
_entity.pdbx_description
1 polymer ?
#
loop_
_entity_poly.entity_id
_entity_poly.type
_entity_poly.pdbx_seq_one_letter_code
_entity_poly.pdbx_strand_id
1 'polypeptide(L)'
;MLIDLSRVLTHEGKKLNMTIEPSGGSYVCEMGSFPYVGKNSVSLTIAHTENQVIRLEGEGTITVLIPCSRCLENVEVPISIEISEEIDMKLTDQERIESLDESSYIQDKQLDTEKLLHNEILIRWPMRVLCKEDCKGICSRCGANLNQGSCDCDTADLDPRMAVITDIFKNFKEV
;
A
#
# COMPACT_ATOMS: atom_id res chain seq x y z
N MET A 1 -2.59 -13.88 -11.60
CA MET A 1 -3.49 -14.79 -12.40
C MET A 1 -3.98 -14.02 -13.63
N LEU A 2 -3.92 -14.64 -14.84
CA LEU A 2 -4.37 -13.97 -16.08
C LEU A 2 -5.81 -14.42 -16.40
N ILE A 3 -6.67 -13.44 -16.70
CA ILE A 3 -8.07 -13.64 -17.05
C ILE A 3 -8.29 -13.18 -18.49
N ASP A 4 -8.78 -14.06 -19.34
CA ASP A 4 -9.13 -13.74 -20.73
C ASP A 4 -10.45 -12.97 -20.79
N LEU A 5 -10.39 -11.70 -21.14
CA LEU A 5 -11.51 -10.78 -21.27
C LEU A 5 -12.30 -11.01 -22.57
N SER A 6 -11.74 -11.72 -23.57
CA SER A 6 -12.41 -12.01 -24.83
C SER A 6 -13.75 -12.69 -24.62
N ARG A 7 -13.84 -13.54 -23.59
CA ARG A 7 -15.09 -14.25 -23.23
C ARG A 7 -16.18 -13.32 -22.73
N VAL A 8 -15.82 -12.21 -22.09
CA VAL A 8 -16.76 -11.21 -21.57
C VAL A 8 -17.20 -10.29 -22.72
N LEU A 9 -16.26 -9.96 -23.62
CA LEU A 9 -16.50 -9.09 -24.77
C LEU A 9 -17.43 -9.68 -25.85
N THR A 10 -17.72 -11.00 -25.81
CA THR A 10 -18.56 -11.65 -26.82
C THR A 10 -20.00 -11.14 -26.85
N HIS A 11 -20.55 -10.68 -25.72
CA HIS A 11 -21.92 -10.21 -25.62
C HIS A 11 -22.02 -9.03 -24.67
N GLU A 12 -22.72 -7.98 -25.08
CA GLU A 12 -23.03 -6.84 -24.22
C GLU A 12 -23.89 -7.28 -23.01
N GLY A 13 -23.65 -6.69 -21.86
CA GLY A 13 -24.32 -7.02 -20.61
C GLY A 13 -23.82 -8.30 -19.93
N LYS A 14 -22.85 -9.01 -20.49
CA LYS A 14 -22.26 -10.17 -19.85
C LYS A 14 -21.45 -9.76 -18.64
N LYS A 15 -21.67 -10.46 -17.52
CA LYS A 15 -20.95 -10.26 -16.26
C LYS A 15 -20.20 -11.53 -15.88
N LEU A 16 -19.01 -11.34 -15.33
CA LEU A 16 -18.21 -12.41 -14.76
C LEU A 16 -17.89 -12.02 -13.32
N ASN A 17 -18.34 -12.83 -12.36
CA ASN A 17 -18.05 -12.62 -10.95
C ASN A 17 -17.03 -13.65 -10.49
N MET A 18 -16.03 -13.19 -9.76
CA MET A 18 -14.98 -14.04 -9.21
C MET A 18 -14.44 -13.48 -7.93
N THR A 19 -13.70 -14.30 -7.20
CA THR A 19 -12.91 -13.87 -6.06
C THR A 19 -11.43 -13.96 -6.46
N ILE A 20 -10.70 -12.91 -6.24
CA ILE A 20 -9.25 -12.84 -6.48
C ILE A 20 -8.53 -12.76 -5.14
N GLU A 21 -7.40 -13.41 -5.07
CA GLU A 21 -6.53 -13.42 -3.89
C GLU A 21 -5.11 -13.05 -4.34
N PRO A 22 -4.35 -12.32 -3.52
CA PRO A 22 -2.97 -12.04 -3.85
C PRO A 22 -2.17 -13.34 -3.87
N SER A 23 -1.33 -13.55 -4.87
CA SER A 23 -0.44 -14.70 -4.91
C SER A 23 0.81 -14.45 -4.06
N GLY A 24 1.36 -15.54 -3.53
CA GLY A 24 2.52 -15.48 -2.66
C GLY A 24 2.19 -15.17 -1.20
N GLY A 25 3.24 -15.09 -0.39
CA GLY A 25 3.12 -14.89 1.08
C GLY A 25 3.27 -13.43 1.51
N SER A 26 3.63 -12.51 0.60
CA SER A 26 3.92 -11.13 0.95
C SER A 26 3.69 -10.17 -0.23
N TYR A 27 3.32 -8.95 0.12
CA TYR A 27 3.33 -7.80 -0.79
C TYR A 27 4.76 -7.29 -0.94
N VAL A 28 5.25 -7.22 -2.18
CA VAL A 28 6.62 -6.76 -2.48
C VAL A 28 6.54 -5.47 -3.28
N CYS A 29 7.19 -4.41 -2.80
CA CYS A 29 7.29 -3.13 -3.48
C CYS A 29 8.68 -2.51 -3.24
N GLU A 30 8.95 -1.32 -3.75
CA GLU A 30 10.23 -0.62 -3.57
C GLU A 30 10.57 -0.35 -2.08
N MET A 31 9.56 -0.25 -1.22
CA MET A 31 9.74 -0.05 0.22
C MET A 31 10.14 -1.31 0.97
N GLY A 32 9.98 -2.50 0.38
CA GLY A 32 10.32 -3.78 0.98
C GLY A 32 9.31 -4.89 0.71
N SER A 33 9.34 -5.91 1.58
CA SER A 33 8.46 -7.07 1.54
C SER A 33 7.63 -7.13 2.83
N PHE A 34 6.31 -7.16 2.68
CA PHE A 34 5.35 -7.08 3.77
C PHE A 34 4.47 -8.33 3.75
N PRO A 35 4.57 -9.22 4.76
CA PRO A 35 3.80 -10.45 4.80
C PRO A 35 2.29 -10.20 4.81
N TYR A 36 1.55 -11.01 4.07
CA TYR A 36 0.10 -11.04 4.18
C TYR A 36 -0.33 -11.79 5.45
N VAL A 37 -1.42 -11.34 6.08
CA VAL A 37 -1.97 -11.95 7.29
C VAL A 37 -3.44 -12.29 7.08
N GLY A 38 -3.85 -13.46 7.57
CA GLY A 38 -5.24 -13.89 7.51
C GLY A 38 -5.71 -14.25 6.10
N LYS A 39 -7.03 -14.13 5.90
CA LYS A 39 -7.67 -14.41 4.62
C LYS A 39 -7.79 -13.11 3.81
N ASN A 40 -7.06 -13.04 2.71
CA ASN A 40 -7.05 -11.89 1.83
C ASN A 40 -7.81 -12.24 0.55
N SER A 41 -9.01 -11.70 0.40
CA SER A 41 -9.83 -11.95 -0.78
C SER A 41 -10.59 -10.69 -1.19
N VAL A 42 -10.65 -10.47 -2.49
CA VAL A 42 -11.36 -9.35 -3.11
C VAL A 42 -12.36 -9.93 -4.10
N SER A 43 -13.64 -9.56 -3.95
CA SER A 43 -14.65 -9.85 -4.93
C SER A 43 -14.44 -8.99 -6.17
N LEU A 44 -14.45 -9.56 -7.35
CA LEU A 44 -14.29 -8.83 -8.61
C LEU A 44 -15.41 -9.18 -9.55
N THR A 45 -16.10 -8.16 -10.04
CA THR A 45 -17.10 -8.23 -11.09
C THR A 45 -16.56 -7.55 -12.34
N ILE A 46 -16.53 -8.29 -13.44
CA ILE A 46 -16.13 -7.80 -14.75
C ILE A 46 -17.38 -7.75 -15.61
N ALA A 47 -17.78 -6.57 -16.06
CA ALA A 47 -18.97 -6.38 -16.87
C ALA A 47 -18.63 -5.76 -18.23
N HIS A 48 -19.16 -6.32 -19.30
CA HIS A 48 -19.13 -5.68 -20.61
C HIS A 48 -20.30 -4.70 -20.72
N THR A 49 -19.96 -3.44 -20.87
CA THR A 49 -20.94 -2.37 -21.13
C THR A 49 -21.04 -2.11 -22.65
N GLU A 50 -21.61 -1.01 -23.04
CA GLU A 50 -21.70 -0.63 -24.46
C GLU A 50 -20.35 -0.28 -25.05
N ASN A 51 -20.21 -0.36 -26.40
CA ASN A 51 -19.03 0.14 -27.14
C ASN A 51 -17.69 -0.51 -26.81
N GLN A 52 -17.63 -1.79 -26.41
CA GLN A 52 -16.40 -2.48 -26.00
C GLN A 52 -15.72 -1.89 -24.76
N VAL A 53 -16.49 -1.26 -23.90
CA VAL A 53 -16.00 -0.82 -22.59
C VAL A 53 -16.23 -1.94 -21.58
N ILE A 54 -15.22 -2.25 -20.79
CA ILE A 54 -15.29 -3.16 -19.67
C ILE A 54 -15.29 -2.32 -18.37
N ARG A 55 -16.27 -2.63 -17.51
CA ARG A 55 -16.30 -2.10 -16.15
C ARG A 55 -15.80 -3.15 -15.18
N LEU A 56 -14.83 -2.78 -14.37
CA LEU A 56 -14.30 -3.54 -13.25
C LEU A 56 -14.87 -2.96 -11.95
N GLU A 57 -15.57 -3.76 -11.19
CA GLU A 57 -16.08 -3.40 -9.88
C GLU A 57 -15.62 -4.47 -8.88
N GLY A 58 -15.05 -4.05 -7.76
CA GLY A 58 -14.58 -4.99 -6.76
C GLY A 58 -14.46 -4.40 -5.39
N GLU A 59 -14.62 -5.23 -4.38
CA GLU A 59 -14.46 -4.85 -2.98
C GLU A 59 -13.84 -5.99 -2.17
N GLY A 60 -13.08 -5.61 -1.16
CA GLY A 60 -12.45 -6.56 -0.27
C GLY A 60 -11.50 -5.91 0.71
N THR A 61 -10.82 -6.73 1.48
CA THR A 61 -9.80 -6.28 2.44
C THR A 61 -8.58 -7.17 2.33
N ILE A 62 -7.42 -6.55 2.28
CA ILE A 62 -6.12 -7.20 2.31
C ILE A 62 -5.39 -6.72 3.55
N THR A 63 -4.98 -7.66 4.42
CA THR A 63 -4.25 -7.33 5.63
C THR A 63 -2.77 -7.64 5.45
N VAL A 64 -1.92 -6.66 5.74
CA VAL A 64 -0.47 -6.78 5.65
C VAL A 64 0.20 -6.45 6.97
N LEU A 65 1.34 -7.09 7.26
CA LEU A 65 2.19 -6.73 8.39
C LEU A 65 3.12 -5.59 7.98
N ILE A 66 2.91 -4.42 8.57
CA ILE A 66 3.74 -3.24 8.31
C ILE A 66 4.45 -2.85 9.63
N PRO A 67 5.76 -2.61 9.63
CA PRO A 67 6.44 -2.16 10.84
C PRO A 67 5.96 -0.77 11.28
N CYS A 68 5.75 -0.62 12.56
CA CYS A 68 5.43 0.67 13.17
C CYS A 68 6.52 1.69 12.83
N SER A 69 6.13 2.88 12.36
CA SER A 69 7.05 3.95 11.96
C SER A 69 7.92 4.51 13.10
N ARG A 70 7.63 4.13 14.37
CA ARG A 70 8.37 4.60 15.55
C ARG A 70 9.15 3.50 16.26
N CYS A 71 8.54 2.34 16.50
CA CYS A 71 9.15 1.27 17.31
C CYS A 71 9.52 0.02 16.52
N LEU A 72 9.20 -0.03 15.22
CA LEU A 72 9.48 -1.12 14.28
C LEU A 72 8.78 -2.46 14.63
N GLU A 73 7.89 -2.49 15.62
CA GLU A 73 7.04 -3.64 15.87
C GLU A 73 6.04 -3.82 14.72
N ASN A 74 5.82 -5.06 14.32
CA ASN A 74 4.88 -5.37 13.25
C ASN A 74 3.44 -5.09 13.68
N VAL A 75 2.70 -4.42 12.81
CA VAL A 75 1.29 -4.06 12.98
C VAL A 75 0.49 -4.67 11.85
N GLU A 76 -0.61 -5.33 12.17
CA GLU A 76 -1.57 -5.79 11.18
C GLU A 76 -2.39 -4.61 10.68
N VAL A 77 -2.25 -4.32 9.38
CA VAL A 77 -2.90 -3.18 8.75
C VAL A 77 -3.88 -3.68 7.70
N PRO A 78 -5.18 -3.56 7.94
CA PRO A 78 -6.20 -3.85 6.94
C PRO A 78 -6.25 -2.71 5.91
N ILE A 79 -6.09 -3.06 4.65
CA ILE A 79 -6.22 -2.15 3.50
C ILE A 79 -7.54 -2.50 2.81
N SER A 80 -8.49 -1.58 2.83
CA SER A 80 -9.75 -1.71 2.10
C SER A 80 -9.50 -1.49 0.61
N ILE A 81 -9.86 -2.47 -0.19
CA ILE A 81 -9.75 -2.44 -1.65
C ILE A 81 -11.15 -2.12 -2.22
N GLU A 82 -11.23 -1.09 -3.02
CA GLU A 82 -12.44 -0.67 -3.75
C GLU A 82 -12.04 -0.39 -5.19
N ILE A 83 -12.41 -1.27 -6.10
CA ILE A 83 -12.12 -1.18 -7.52
C ILE A 83 -13.36 -0.64 -8.22
N SER A 84 -13.20 0.43 -9.02
CA SER A 84 -14.25 1.00 -9.84
C SER A 84 -13.62 1.65 -11.07
N GLU A 85 -13.34 0.83 -12.09
CA GLU A 85 -12.62 1.21 -13.28
C GLU A 85 -13.44 0.97 -14.55
N GLU A 86 -13.36 1.86 -15.50
CA GLU A 86 -13.91 1.71 -16.85
C GLU A 86 -12.78 1.73 -17.88
N ILE A 87 -12.72 0.69 -18.69
CA ILE A 87 -11.60 0.44 -19.60
C ILE A 87 -12.11 0.31 -21.02
N ASP A 88 -11.69 1.21 -21.91
CA ASP A 88 -11.98 1.11 -23.33
C ASP A 88 -11.04 0.10 -24.01
N MET A 89 -11.63 -1.00 -24.46
CA MET A 89 -10.90 -2.09 -25.12
C MET A 89 -10.61 -1.82 -26.60
N LYS A 90 -11.04 -0.65 -27.16
CA LYS A 90 -10.68 -0.22 -28.50
C LYS A 90 -9.31 0.40 -28.59
N LEU A 91 -8.85 0.99 -27.47
CA LEU A 91 -7.54 1.62 -27.40
C LEU A 91 -6.44 0.56 -27.46
N THR A 92 -5.43 0.83 -28.28
CA THR A 92 -4.20 0.05 -28.31
C THR A 92 -3.36 0.35 -27.06
N ASP A 93 -2.44 -0.54 -26.71
CA ASP A 93 -1.54 -0.34 -25.56
C ASP A 93 -0.72 0.96 -25.69
N GLN A 94 -0.35 1.37 -26.90
CA GLN A 94 0.34 2.64 -27.15
C GLN A 94 -0.55 3.85 -26.90
N GLU A 95 -1.80 3.83 -27.38
CA GLU A 95 -2.77 4.90 -27.14
C GLU A 95 -3.12 5.06 -25.66
N ARG A 96 -3.13 3.96 -24.90
CA ARG A 96 -3.31 3.99 -23.43
C ARG A 96 -2.13 4.67 -22.74
N ILE A 97 -0.91 4.33 -23.11
CA ILE A 97 0.30 4.99 -22.57
C ILE A 97 0.29 6.49 -22.89
N GLU A 98 -0.06 6.87 -24.11
CA GLU A 98 -0.14 8.28 -24.52
C GLU A 98 -1.25 9.05 -23.80
N SER A 99 -2.38 8.39 -23.48
CA SER A 99 -3.49 8.98 -22.72
C SER A 99 -3.26 8.99 -21.22
N LEU A 100 -2.10 8.51 -20.73
CA LEU A 100 -1.79 8.32 -19.31
C LEU A 100 -2.79 7.39 -18.60
N ASP A 101 -3.38 6.47 -19.36
CA ASP A 101 -4.21 5.42 -18.77
C ASP A 101 -3.31 4.39 -18.09
N GLU A 102 -3.30 4.41 -16.75
CA GLU A 102 -2.45 3.57 -15.90
C GLU A 102 -2.90 2.09 -15.83
N SER A 103 -3.78 1.65 -16.72
CA SER A 103 -4.26 0.26 -16.77
C SER A 103 -3.19 -0.75 -17.25
N SER A 104 -1.98 -0.65 -16.68
CA SER A 104 -0.84 -1.53 -16.96
C SER A 104 -1.11 -3.02 -16.66
N TYR A 105 -2.21 -3.31 -15.97
CA TYR A 105 -2.70 -4.65 -15.64
C TYR A 105 -3.52 -5.31 -16.77
N ILE A 106 -3.73 -4.60 -17.89
CA ILE A 106 -4.38 -5.16 -19.08
C ILE A 106 -3.40 -5.18 -20.24
N GLN A 107 -3.17 -6.36 -20.82
CA GLN A 107 -2.36 -6.57 -22.01
C GLN A 107 -3.03 -7.62 -22.88
N ASP A 108 -3.09 -7.40 -24.20
CA ASP A 108 -3.63 -8.35 -25.17
C ASP A 108 -5.01 -8.93 -24.79
N LYS A 109 -5.92 -8.12 -24.26
CA LYS A 109 -7.25 -8.53 -23.74
C LYS A 109 -7.17 -9.52 -22.58
N GLN A 110 -6.08 -9.57 -21.87
CA GLN A 110 -5.90 -10.32 -20.63
C GLN A 110 -5.78 -9.37 -19.44
N LEU A 111 -6.55 -9.64 -18.40
CA LEU A 111 -6.47 -8.94 -17.12
C LEU A 111 -5.52 -9.69 -16.19
N ASP A 112 -4.45 -9.03 -15.78
CA ASP A 112 -3.56 -9.52 -14.73
C ASP A 112 -4.06 -9.07 -13.36
N THR A 113 -4.71 -9.98 -12.64
CA THR A 113 -5.28 -9.69 -11.31
C THR A 113 -4.23 -9.37 -10.26
N GLU A 114 -3.00 -9.83 -10.42
CA GLU A 114 -1.93 -9.56 -9.48
C GLU A 114 -1.42 -8.13 -9.61
N LYS A 115 -1.23 -7.69 -10.85
CA LYS A 115 -0.89 -6.29 -11.11
C LYS A 115 -2.01 -5.36 -10.66
N LEU A 116 -3.28 -5.73 -10.91
CA LEU A 116 -4.42 -4.97 -10.44
C LEU A 116 -4.40 -4.83 -8.91
N LEU A 117 -4.30 -5.94 -8.17
CA LEU A 117 -4.24 -5.90 -6.71
C LEU A 117 -3.00 -5.17 -6.20
N HIS A 118 -1.85 -5.32 -6.87
CA HIS A 118 -0.64 -4.60 -6.52
C HIS A 118 -0.83 -3.07 -6.61
N ASN A 119 -1.42 -2.59 -7.70
CA ASN A 119 -1.71 -1.17 -7.88
C ASN A 119 -2.72 -0.66 -6.84
N GLU A 120 -3.79 -1.42 -6.57
CA GLU A 120 -4.81 -1.07 -5.59
C GLU A 120 -4.25 -0.97 -4.16
N ILE A 121 -3.35 -1.88 -3.79
CA ILE A 121 -2.65 -1.82 -2.51
C ILE A 121 -1.73 -0.60 -2.47
N LEU A 122 -1.00 -0.33 -3.55
CA LEU A 122 -0.06 0.78 -3.61
C LEU A 122 -0.76 2.14 -3.46
N ILE A 123 -1.86 2.35 -4.17
CA ILE A 123 -2.67 3.58 -4.11
C ILE A 123 -3.19 3.84 -2.69
N ARG A 124 -3.56 2.78 -1.96
CA ARG A 124 -4.12 2.86 -0.60
C ARG A 124 -3.10 2.62 0.49
N TRP A 125 -1.80 2.61 0.13
CA TRP A 125 -0.76 2.36 1.10
C TRP A 125 -0.75 3.43 2.19
N PRO A 126 -0.74 3.06 3.48
CA PRO A 126 -0.78 4.03 4.56
C PRO A 126 0.53 4.83 4.64
N MET A 127 0.43 6.15 4.70
CA MET A 127 1.59 7.03 4.84
C MET A 127 2.33 6.85 6.17
N ARG A 128 1.63 6.41 7.21
CA ARG A 128 2.18 6.22 8.55
C ARG A 128 1.43 5.12 9.29
N VAL A 129 2.17 4.17 9.82
CA VAL A 129 1.65 3.08 10.65
C VAL A 129 2.19 3.23 12.07
N LEU A 130 1.32 3.15 13.07
CA LEU A 130 1.68 3.17 14.49
C LEU A 130 1.07 1.96 15.18
N CYS A 131 1.83 1.32 16.08
CA CYS A 131 1.30 0.22 16.91
C CYS A 131 0.27 0.74 17.92
N LYS A 132 0.39 2.01 18.34
CA LYS A 132 -0.54 2.77 19.18
C LYS A 132 -0.30 4.26 19.03
N GLU A 133 -1.29 5.08 19.30
CA GLU A 133 -1.20 6.54 19.11
C GLU A 133 -0.07 7.19 19.92
N ASP A 134 0.12 6.75 21.17
CA ASP A 134 1.14 7.21 22.11
C ASP A 134 2.46 6.45 22.00
N CYS A 135 2.74 5.76 20.88
CA CYS A 135 3.97 5.00 20.68
C CYS A 135 5.20 5.88 20.94
N LYS A 136 6.04 5.48 21.90
CA LYS A 136 7.26 6.19 22.30
C LYS A 136 8.43 5.95 21.34
N GLY A 137 8.34 4.93 20.49
CA GLY A 137 9.39 4.58 19.54
C GLY A 137 10.55 3.78 20.17
N ILE A 138 11.69 3.87 19.47
CA ILE A 138 12.96 3.28 19.91
C ILE A 138 13.92 4.37 20.37
N CYS A 139 14.82 4.03 21.27
CA CYS A 139 15.91 4.91 21.64
C CYS A 139 16.87 5.10 20.45
N SER A 140 17.19 6.34 20.11
CA SER A 140 18.09 6.68 19.00
C SER A 140 19.54 6.20 19.20
N ARG A 141 19.95 5.96 20.45
CA ARG A 141 21.31 5.51 20.79
C ARG A 141 21.45 3.99 20.86
N CYS A 142 20.56 3.32 21.60
CA CYS A 142 20.71 1.88 21.87
C CYS A 142 19.67 1.00 21.18
N GLY A 143 18.67 1.60 20.49
CA GLY A 143 17.61 0.85 19.82
C GLY A 143 16.58 0.20 20.74
N ALA A 144 16.66 0.41 22.06
CA ALA A 144 15.69 -0.15 23.01
C ALA A 144 14.27 0.37 22.72
N ASN A 145 13.27 -0.51 22.76
CA ASN A 145 11.88 -0.12 22.59
C ASN A 145 11.35 0.59 23.83
N LEU A 146 11.13 1.91 23.70
CA LEU A 146 10.69 2.76 24.80
C LEU A 146 9.25 2.56 25.23
N ASN A 147 8.50 1.71 24.52
CA ASN A 147 7.17 1.27 24.96
C ASN A 147 7.25 0.16 26.03
N GLN A 148 8.36 -0.58 26.06
CA GLN A 148 8.56 -1.71 26.98
C GLN A 148 9.32 -1.30 28.24
N GLY A 149 10.02 -0.16 28.22
CA GLY A 149 10.77 0.36 29.36
C GLY A 149 11.57 1.61 29.01
N SER A 150 12.27 2.15 30.00
CA SER A 150 13.23 3.23 29.80
C SER A 150 14.64 2.64 29.64
N CYS A 151 15.50 3.36 28.91
CA CYS A 151 16.92 3.08 28.88
C CYS A 151 17.69 4.21 29.59
N ASP A 152 18.91 3.89 30.07
CA ASP A 152 19.78 4.85 30.76
C ASP A 152 20.62 5.71 29.80
N CYS A 153 20.28 5.71 28.51
CA CYS A 153 20.96 6.54 27.54
C CYS A 153 20.59 8.02 27.73
N ASP A 154 21.60 8.88 27.77
CA ASP A 154 21.39 10.31 27.68
C ASP A 154 20.82 10.66 26.30
N THR A 155 19.56 11.07 26.24
CA THR A 155 18.83 11.42 25.00
C THR A 155 19.09 12.87 24.56
N ALA A 156 19.84 13.62 25.34
CA ALA A 156 20.25 14.96 24.99
C ALA A 156 21.42 14.94 23.98
N ASP A 157 21.16 14.42 22.78
CA ASP A 157 22.03 14.68 21.64
C ASP A 157 21.77 16.10 21.15
N LEU A 158 22.53 16.99 21.71
CA LEU A 158 22.66 18.34 21.16
C LEU A 158 23.36 18.18 19.81
N ASP A 159 22.69 18.54 18.73
CA ASP A 159 23.33 18.74 17.43
C ASP A 159 24.59 19.60 17.72
N PRO A 160 25.80 19.17 17.32
CA PRO A 160 27.03 19.95 17.57
C PRO A 160 26.92 21.40 17.11
N ARG A 161 26.04 21.66 16.12
CA ARG A 161 25.77 23.05 15.66
C ARG A 161 24.96 23.85 16.66
N MET A 162 24.23 23.21 17.54
CA MET A 162 23.41 23.82 18.59
C MET A 162 24.19 23.92 19.94
N ALA A 163 25.38 23.31 20.06
CA ALA A 163 26.18 23.32 21.27
C ALA A 163 26.49 24.76 21.73
N VAL A 164 26.82 25.66 20.79
CA VAL A 164 27.09 27.07 21.07
C VAL A 164 25.88 27.78 21.67
N ILE A 165 24.68 27.49 21.16
CA ILE A 165 23.43 28.08 21.67
C ILE A 165 23.15 27.58 23.09
N THR A 166 23.39 26.30 23.35
CA THR A 166 23.18 25.69 24.67
C THR A 166 24.16 26.30 25.71
N ASP A 167 25.41 26.55 25.35
CA ASP A 167 26.38 27.17 26.21
C ASP A 167 25.99 28.63 26.54
N ILE A 168 25.45 29.36 25.58
CA ILE A 168 24.90 30.71 25.82
C ILE A 168 23.73 30.62 26.84
N PHE A 169 22.79 29.71 26.68
CA PHE A 169 21.65 29.55 27.60
C PHE A 169 22.08 29.10 29.02
N LYS A 170 23.13 28.28 29.16
CA LYS A 170 23.66 27.89 30.45
C LYS A 170 24.24 29.10 31.18
N ASN A 171 24.99 29.95 30.48
CA ASN A 171 25.59 31.13 31.02
C ASN A 171 24.58 32.24 31.40
N PHE A 172 23.37 32.23 30.81
CA PHE A 172 22.29 33.16 31.19
C PHE A 172 21.52 32.75 32.47
N LYS A 173 21.70 31.54 32.98
CA LYS A 173 21.05 31.09 34.22
C LYS A 173 21.83 31.34 35.48
N GLU A 174 23.02 31.91 35.39
CA GLU A 174 23.91 32.22 36.53
C GLU A 174 23.96 33.74 36.92
N VAL A 175 22.90 34.49 36.54
CA VAL A 175 22.73 35.87 36.97
C VAL A 175 21.48 36.04 37.81
#